data_f87e7bf87ba5a7ebaa1e63980c4645be
#
_entry.id   f87e7bf87ba5a7ebaa1e63980c4645be
#
_cell.length_a   1.000
_cell.length_b   1.000
_cell.length_c   1.000
_cell.angle_alpha   90.00
_cell.angle_beta   90.00
_cell.angle_gamma   90.00
#
_symmetry.space_group_name_H-M   'P 1'
#
loop_
_entity.id
_entity.type
_entity.pdbx_description
1 polymer ?
#
loop_
_entity_poly.entity_id
_entity_poly.type
_entity_poly.pdbx_seq_one_letter_code
_entity_poly.pdbx_strand_id
1 'polypeptide(L)'
;MSEAQIGHNSRNGTVTIESRLFNSLTKFKGQRTTRESFTLPSGSTVNDVLKAWGLPKKEVFLCLKNGRDVTPGLVGVEINADAVLDDGDVIAFSGPVP
;
A
#
# COMPACT_ATOMS: atom_id res chain seq x y z
N MET A 1 5.42 -15.32 25.21
CA MET A 1 5.47 -15.14 24.74
C MET A 1 5.94 -14.87 23.97
N SER A 2 6.01 -14.72 23.67
CA SER A 2 6.40 -14.56 22.99
C SER A 2 6.66 -13.83 22.42
N GLU A 3 6.61 -13.55 22.32
CA GLU A 3 6.82 -12.96 21.65
C GLU A 3 7.55 -12.44 21.26
N ALA A 4 7.80 -12.35 21.36
CA ALA A 4 8.53 -11.86 21.06
C ALA A 4 9.22 -11.95 20.07
N GLN A 5 9.20 -12.29 19.83
CA GLN A 5 9.71 -12.38 19.02
C GLN A 5 9.79 -11.96 18.03
N ILE A 6 9.82 -12.08 18.12
CA ILE A 6 9.95 -11.80 17.05
C ILE A 6 9.66 -10.82 16.42
N GLY A 7 8.98 -10.46 16.33
CA GLY A 7 8.41 -9.47 15.72
C GLY A 7 9.03 -8.25 15.37
N HIS A 8 10.01 -8.23 14.72
CA HIS A 8 10.69 -7.05 14.32
C HIS A 8 9.86 -6.21 13.41
N ASN A 9 9.04 -6.79 12.56
CA ASN A 9 8.26 -6.04 11.58
C ASN A 9 6.82 -5.85 12.00
N SER A 10 6.40 -6.53 13.01
CA SER A 10 5.03 -6.42 13.44
C SER A 10 4.93 -6.57 14.93
N ARG A 11 3.93 -5.95 15.47
CA ARG A 11 3.66 -6.00 16.88
C ARG A 11 2.22 -6.41 17.03
N ASN A 12 1.97 -7.42 17.85
CA ASN A 12 0.61 -7.93 18.07
C ASN A 12 -0.02 -8.48 16.79
N GLY A 13 0.81 -8.99 15.88
CA GLY A 13 0.30 -9.59 14.66
C GLY A 13 -0.18 -8.59 13.62
N THR A 14 0.19 -7.33 13.74
CA THR A 14 -0.21 -6.31 12.78
C THR A 14 0.97 -5.50 12.29
N VAL A 15 0.75 -4.83 11.16
CA VAL A 15 1.69 -3.83 10.64
C VAL A 15 0.92 -2.53 10.44
N THR A 16 1.57 -1.42 10.71
CA THR A 16 1.00 -0.10 10.43
C THR A 16 1.81 0.54 9.32
N ILE A 17 1.13 0.93 8.26
CA ILE A 17 1.77 1.55 7.11
C ILE A 17 1.14 2.91 6.85
N GLU A 18 1.86 3.74 6.10
CA GLU A 18 1.32 5.00 5.61
C GLU A 18 1.07 4.83 4.12
N SER A 19 -0.09 5.25 3.65
CA SER A 19 -0.39 5.20 2.23
C SER A 19 -0.78 6.56 1.70
N ARG A 20 -0.37 6.85 0.48
CA ARG A 20 -0.59 8.14 -0.18
C ARG A 20 -1.17 7.94 -1.56
N LEU A 21 -2.08 8.84 -1.92
CA LEU A 21 -2.71 8.84 -3.25
C LEU A 21 -2.29 10.08 -4.02
N PHE A 22 -1.98 9.90 -5.29
CA PHE A 22 -1.52 10.99 -6.16
C PHE A 22 -2.33 11.02 -7.45
N ASN A 23 -2.39 12.19 -8.06
CA ASN A 23 -2.99 12.42 -9.37
C ASN A 23 -4.47 12.02 -9.37
N SER A 24 -4.91 11.29 -10.38
CA SER A 24 -6.31 10.94 -10.51
C SER A 24 -6.83 10.06 -9.38
N LEU A 25 -5.94 9.45 -8.60
CA LEU A 25 -6.37 8.57 -7.51
C LEU A 25 -6.84 9.31 -6.28
N THR A 26 -6.59 10.61 -6.20
CA THR A 26 -7.01 11.37 -5.02
C THR A 26 -8.52 11.35 -4.81
N LYS A 27 -9.28 11.11 -5.87
CA LYS A 27 -10.73 11.01 -5.76
C LYS A 27 -11.20 9.83 -4.90
N PHE A 28 -10.35 8.85 -4.70
CA PHE A 28 -10.71 7.67 -3.92
C PHE A 28 -10.53 7.86 -2.42
N LYS A 29 -10.07 9.02 -2.00
CA LYS A 29 -9.87 9.27 -0.57
C LYS A 29 -11.17 9.29 0.24
N GLY A 30 -12.28 9.65 -0.41
CA GLY A 30 -13.54 9.81 0.29
C GLY A 30 -13.46 10.96 1.28
N GLN A 31 -13.85 10.69 2.52
CA GLN A 31 -13.77 11.70 3.58
C GLN A 31 -12.42 11.70 4.28
N ARG A 32 -11.50 10.85 3.85
CA ARG A 32 -10.14 10.80 4.38
C ARG A 32 -9.29 11.87 3.68
N THR A 33 -8.03 11.95 4.09
CA THR A 33 -7.05 12.73 3.33
C THR A 33 -6.40 11.83 2.30
N THR A 34 -5.51 12.40 1.47
CA THR A 34 -4.76 11.62 0.49
C THR A 34 -3.57 10.90 1.11
N ARG A 35 -3.42 11.00 2.42
CA ARG A 35 -2.31 10.42 3.16
C ARG A 35 -2.86 9.87 4.47
N GLU A 36 -2.91 8.56 4.57
CA GLU A 36 -3.54 7.89 5.70
C GLU A 36 -2.65 6.79 6.24
N SER A 37 -2.84 6.46 7.51
CA SER A 37 -2.22 5.29 8.11
C SER A 37 -3.24 4.17 8.17
N PHE A 38 -2.81 2.97 7.82
CA PHE A 38 -3.64 1.78 7.94
C PHE A 38 -2.91 0.75 8.79
N THR A 39 -3.64 0.12 9.69
CA THR A 39 -3.13 -1.00 10.48
C THR A 39 -3.78 -2.27 9.95
N LEU A 40 -2.94 -3.19 9.51
CA LEU A 40 -3.37 -4.39 8.81
C LEU A 40 -2.74 -5.61 9.45
N PRO A 41 -3.32 -6.79 9.26
CA PRO A 41 -2.69 -8.01 9.78
C PRO A 41 -1.29 -8.21 9.20
N SER A 42 -0.41 -8.75 10.01
CA SER A 42 0.93 -9.12 9.56
C SER A 42 0.80 -10.10 8.39
N GLY A 43 1.59 -9.91 7.35
CA GLY A 43 1.49 -10.69 6.13
C GLY A 43 0.61 -10.08 5.06
N SER A 44 -0.04 -8.96 5.37
CA SER A 44 -0.84 -8.24 4.39
C SER A 44 0.02 -7.75 3.23
N THR A 45 -0.63 -7.53 2.10
CA THR A 45 0.03 -7.16 0.86
C THR A 45 -0.48 -5.81 0.38
N VAL A 46 0.14 -5.31 -0.69
CA VAL A 46 -0.31 -4.08 -1.35
C VAL A 46 -1.79 -4.19 -1.72
N ASN A 47 -2.25 -5.37 -2.12
CA ASN A 47 -3.65 -5.56 -2.46
C ASN A 47 -4.57 -5.22 -1.28
N ASP A 48 -4.15 -5.50 -0.07
CA ASP A 48 -4.94 -5.17 1.12
C ASP A 48 -5.02 -3.66 1.34
N VAL A 49 -3.97 -2.93 0.97
CA VAL A 49 -4.00 -1.47 1.04
C VAL A 49 -4.98 -0.91 0.00
N LEU A 50 -4.98 -1.49 -1.19
CA LEU A 50 -5.96 -1.10 -2.22
C LEU A 50 -7.38 -1.29 -1.69
N LYS A 51 -7.64 -2.41 -1.02
CA LYS A 51 -8.95 -2.67 -0.45
C LYS A 51 -9.29 -1.68 0.65
N ALA A 52 -8.31 -1.31 1.45
CA ALA A 52 -8.54 -0.34 2.54
C ALA A 52 -8.96 1.02 1.99
N TRP A 53 -8.39 1.43 0.84
CA TRP A 53 -8.81 2.65 0.16
C TRP A 53 -10.13 2.49 -0.57
N GLY A 54 -10.47 1.29 -1.02
CA GLY A 54 -11.52 1.08 -2.00
C GLY A 54 -11.05 1.41 -3.41
N LEU A 55 -9.78 1.21 -3.67
CA LEU A 55 -9.12 1.64 -4.90
C LEU A 55 -9.01 0.46 -5.87
N PRO A 56 -9.62 0.56 -7.07
CA PRO A 56 -9.47 -0.52 -8.05
C PRO A 56 -8.04 -0.61 -8.56
N LYS A 57 -7.49 -1.81 -8.59
CA LYS A 57 -6.12 -2.02 -9.02
C LYS A 57 -5.87 -1.50 -10.43
N LYS A 58 -6.85 -1.63 -11.30
CA LYS A 58 -6.73 -1.21 -12.71
C LYS A 58 -6.54 0.29 -12.86
N GLU A 59 -6.88 1.08 -11.84
CA GLU A 59 -6.71 2.54 -11.87
C GLU A 59 -5.30 2.96 -11.49
N VAL A 60 -4.50 2.03 -10.99
CA VAL A 60 -3.17 2.36 -10.48
C VAL A 60 -2.14 2.15 -11.58
N PHE A 61 -1.43 3.20 -11.94
CA PHE A 61 -0.37 3.13 -12.93
C PHE A 61 0.99 2.90 -12.31
N LEU A 62 1.19 3.38 -11.08
CA LEU A 62 2.47 3.29 -10.40
C LEU A 62 2.24 3.04 -8.92
N CYS A 63 2.99 2.11 -8.36
CA CYS A 63 2.99 1.86 -6.94
C CYS A 63 4.43 1.90 -6.44
N LEU A 64 4.68 2.72 -5.42
CA LEU A 64 5.99 2.82 -4.79
C LEU A 64 5.91 2.30 -3.37
N LYS A 65 6.82 1.41 -3.03
CA LYS A 65 6.97 0.91 -1.67
C LYS A 65 8.29 1.48 -1.15
N ASN A 66 8.18 2.43 -0.22
CA ASN A 66 9.35 3.14 0.34
C ASN A 66 10.20 3.77 -0.75
N GLY A 67 9.53 4.36 -1.74
CA GLY A 67 10.23 5.02 -2.84
C GLY A 67 10.71 4.09 -3.94
N ARG A 68 10.49 2.79 -3.81
CA ARG A 68 10.89 1.83 -4.83
C ARG A 68 9.69 1.41 -5.64
N ASP A 69 9.86 1.40 -6.95
CA ASP A 69 8.81 1.02 -7.87
C ASP A 69 8.53 -0.48 -7.76
N VAL A 70 7.32 -0.84 -7.37
CA VAL A 70 6.87 -2.23 -7.34
C VAL A 70 5.89 -2.51 -8.48
N THR A 71 5.81 -1.59 -9.42
CA THR A 71 5.08 -1.82 -10.66
C THR A 71 5.94 -2.73 -11.53
N PRO A 72 5.36 -3.73 -12.19
CA PRO A 72 6.14 -4.54 -13.13
C PRO A 72 6.79 -3.65 -14.19
N GLY A 73 7.97 -4.02 -14.63
CA GLY A 73 8.74 -3.22 -15.56
C GLY A 73 8.20 -3.14 -16.97
N LEU A 74 7.10 -3.82 -17.28
CA LEU A 74 6.53 -3.83 -18.62
C LEU A 74 5.32 -2.94 -18.69
N VAL A 75 5.24 -2.15 -19.75
CA VAL A 75 4.12 -1.26 -19.99
C VAL A 75 2.83 -2.07 -20.10
N GLY A 76 1.79 -1.59 -19.45
CA GLY A 76 0.48 -2.21 -19.53
C GLY A 76 0.23 -3.36 -18.60
N VAL A 77 1.21 -3.73 -17.78
CA VAL A 77 1.03 -4.78 -16.80
C VAL A 77 0.54 -4.18 -15.49
N GLU A 78 -0.16 -4.98 -14.73
CA GLU A 78 -0.65 -4.56 -13.43
C GLU A 78 0.48 -4.45 -12.43
N ILE A 79 0.26 -3.66 -11.40
CA ILE A 79 1.23 -3.51 -10.32
C ILE A 79 1.38 -4.83 -9.56
N ASN A 80 2.49 -4.97 -8.87
CA ASN A 80 2.73 -6.14 -8.02
C ASN A 80 1.98 -5.97 -6.70
N ALA A 81 0.71 -6.32 -6.74
CA ALA A 81 -0.15 -6.18 -5.57
C ALA A 81 0.09 -7.28 -4.52
N ASP A 82 0.94 -8.24 -4.82
CA ASP A 82 1.28 -9.31 -3.88
C ASP A 82 2.50 -8.98 -3.03
N ALA A 83 3.10 -7.80 -3.20
CA ALA A 83 4.22 -7.40 -2.38
C ALA A 83 3.78 -7.33 -0.92
N VAL A 84 4.53 -8.02 -0.05
CA VAL A 84 4.20 -8.09 1.38
C VAL A 84 4.65 -6.82 2.07
N LEU A 85 3.83 -6.36 3.00
CA LEU A 85 4.07 -5.11 3.73
C LEU A 85 4.85 -5.38 5.01
N ASP A 86 5.72 -4.45 5.35
CA ASP A 86 6.41 -4.44 6.63
C ASP A 86 5.93 -3.24 7.45
N ASP A 87 6.04 -3.37 8.77
CA ASP A 87 5.66 -2.28 9.64
C ASP A 87 6.48 -1.04 9.32
N GLY A 88 5.80 0.09 9.21
CA GLY A 88 6.47 1.36 8.89
C GLY A 88 6.61 1.64 7.40
N ASP A 89 6.16 0.75 6.53
CA ASP A 89 6.24 0.99 5.09
C ASP A 89 5.42 2.22 4.68
N VAL A 90 5.88 2.88 3.63
CA VAL A 90 5.15 3.96 2.96
C VAL A 90 4.79 3.48 1.57
N ILE A 91 3.49 3.40 1.29
CA ILE A 91 2.97 2.86 0.04
C ILE A 91 2.26 3.99 -0.71
N ALA A 92 2.81 4.38 -1.85
CA ALA A 92 2.25 5.46 -2.66
C ALA A 92 1.67 4.90 -3.94
N PHE A 93 0.49 5.38 -4.28
CA PHE A 93 -0.18 5.00 -5.53
C PHE A 93 -0.39 6.23 -6.39
N SER A 94 -0.11 6.11 -7.67
CA SER A 94 -0.34 7.17 -8.64
C SER A 94 -1.14 6.64 -9.81
N GLY A 95 -2.10 7.42 -10.27
CA GLY A 95 -2.85 7.11 -11.47
C GLY A 95 -2.28 7.85 -12.67
N PRO A 96 -2.98 7.79 -13.81
CA PRO A 96 -2.56 8.55 -14.97
C PRO A 96 -2.60 10.04 -14.70
N VAL A 97 -1.64 10.74 -15.26
CA VAL A 97 -1.62 12.21 -15.22
C VAL A 97 -2.61 12.71 -16.24
N PRO A 98 -3.51 13.61 -15.85
CA PRO A 98 -4.49 14.13 -16.81
C PRO A 98 -3.85 14.90 -17.94
#